data_72e73de35b3d9491324ff1806a4cd49f
#
_entry.id   72e73de35b3d9491324ff1806a4cd49f
#
_cell.length_a   1.000
_cell.length_b   1.000
_cell.length_c   1.000
_cell.angle_alpha   90.00
_cell.angle_beta   90.00
_cell.angle_gamma   90.00
#
_symmetry.space_group_name_H-M   'P 1'
#
loop_
_entity.id
_entity.type
_entity.pdbx_description
1 polymer ?
#
loop_
_entity_poly.entity_id
_entity_poly.type
_entity_poly.pdbx_seq_one_letter_code
_entity_poly.pdbx_strand_id
1 'polypeptide(L)'
;LLQWKFTKELLKACKKEGIHTAIETSLYADQEVIKELLPYLDRIFADFKLATEKDHMHYTGVSNQKIKDNIRYLLETSNREKVIIRTPMIPEMTATKDNIKGIAKYLNGIYQYVSYEILNYNPLAEAKYHLIDREYCFEENPKLYTKEQMQEFKNWAVEGGLENIIIES
;
A
#
# COMPACT_ATOMS: atom_id res chain seq x y z
N LEU A 1 11.23 -6.22 -1.56
CA LEU A 1 11.64 -7.62 -1.32
C LEU A 1 12.94 -7.99 -2.05
N LEU A 2 13.88 -7.03 -2.16
CA LEU A 2 15.16 -7.25 -2.84
C LEU A 2 16.00 -8.36 -2.20
N GLN A 3 15.92 -8.51 -0.89
CA GLN A 3 16.63 -9.52 -0.09
C GLN A 3 15.68 -10.63 0.41
N TRP A 4 14.77 -11.09 -0.43
CA TRP A 4 13.69 -11.99 -0.03
C TRP A 4 14.15 -13.30 0.60
N LYS A 5 15.31 -13.84 0.21
CA LYS A 5 15.87 -15.07 0.82
C LYS A 5 16.23 -14.85 2.29
N PHE A 6 16.88 -13.72 2.60
CA PHE A 6 17.16 -13.34 3.99
C PHE A 6 15.85 -13.11 4.77
N THR A 7 14.91 -12.36 4.17
CA THR A 7 13.58 -12.12 4.76
C THR A 7 12.88 -13.43 5.09
N LYS A 8 12.93 -14.42 4.20
CA LYS A 8 12.33 -15.74 4.41
C LYS A 8 12.92 -16.46 5.63
N GLU A 9 14.26 -16.51 5.72
CA GLU A 9 14.91 -17.17 6.85
C GLU A 9 14.64 -16.44 8.20
N LEU A 10 14.61 -15.11 8.18
CA LEU A 10 14.22 -14.31 9.35
C LEU A 10 12.78 -14.62 9.79
N LEU A 11 11.83 -14.61 8.86
CA LEU A 11 10.42 -14.93 9.15
C LEU A 11 10.26 -16.34 9.70
N LYS A 12 10.98 -17.32 9.14
CA LYS A 12 11.01 -18.69 9.67
C LYS A 12 11.51 -18.74 11.12
N ALA A 13 12.58 -18.02 11.43
CA ALA A 13 13.11 -17.94 12.79
C ALA A 13 12.09 -17.33 13.74
N CYS A 14 11.46 -16.23 13.35
CA CYS A 14 10.38 -15.61 14.14
C CYS A 14 9.22 -16.58 14.40
N LYS A 15 8.78 -17.29 13.37
CA LYS A 15 7.69 -18.27 13.50
C LYS A 15 8.06 -19.42 14.45
N LYS A 16 9.29 -19.89 14.42
CA LYS A 16 9.78 -20.93 15.33
C LYS A 16 9.70 -20.52 16.79
N GLU A 17 9.90 -19.22 17.07
CA GLU A 17 9.82 -18.64 18.41
C GLU A 17 8.39 -18.14 18.75
N GLY A 18 7.38 -18.46 17.93
CA GLY A 18 5.99 -18.04 18.15
C GLY A 18 5.73 -16.54 17.97
N ILE A 19 6.64 -15.81 17.30
CA ILE A 19 6.52 -14.37 17.08
C ILE A 19 5.59 -14.11 15.91
N HIS A 20 4.60 -13.23 16.11
CA HIS A 20 3.73 -12.74 15.04
C HIS A 20 4.53 -11.90 14.03
N THR A 21 4.32 -12.17 12.75
CA THR A 21 5.12 -11.61 11.67
C THR A 21 4.28 -10.76 10.73
N ALA A 22 4.81 -9.60 10.34
CA ALA A 22 4.21 -8.73 9.34
C ALA A 22 5.27 -8.20 8.37
N ILE A 23 4.87 -7.93 7.13
CA ILE A 23 5.69 -7.17 6.18
C ILE A 23 4.94 -5.96 5.67
N GLU A 24 5.68 -4.90 5.37
CA GLU A 24 5.23 -3.74 4.61
C GLU A 24 5.95 -3.75 3.25
N THR A 25 5.20 -3.67 2.16
CA THR A 25 5.76 -3.85 0.81
C THR A 25 4.90 -3.19 -0.26
N SER A 26 5.55 -2.67 -1.32
CA SER A 26 4.85 -2.26 -2.54
C SER A 26 4.34 -3.42 -3.39
N LEU A 27 4.63 -4.68 -3.02
CA LEU A 27 4.38 -5.86 -3.84
C LEU A 27 5.01 -5.83 -5.26
N TYR A 28 5.95 -4.93 -5.52
CA TYR A 28 6.70 -4.91 -6.77
C TYR A 28 7.79 -5.99 -6.75
N ALA A 29 7.36 -7.23 -6.82
CA ALA A 29 8.20 -8.42 -6.80
C ALA A 29 7.59 -9.51 -7.68
N ASP A 30 8.38 -10.51 -8.07
CA ASP A 30 7.85 -11.66 -8.78
C ASP A 30 6.90 -12.45 -7.87
N GLN A 31 5.80 -12.93 -8.42
CA GLN A 31 4.75 -13.60 -7.65
C GLN A 31 5.27 -14.81 -6.87
N GLU A 32 6.26 -15.52 -7.42
CA GLU A 32 6.90 -16.65 -6.76
C GLU A 32 7.59 -16.23 -5.44
N VAL A 33 8.18 -15.03 -5.40
CA VAL A 33 8.75 -14.47 -4.15
C VAL A 33 7.66 -14.27 -3.10
N ILE A 34 6.51 -13.75 -3.51
CA ILE A 34 5.37 -13.58 -2.60
C ILE A 34 4.91 -14.94 -2.05
N LYS A 35 4.72 -15.93 -2.93
CA LYS A 35 4.32 -17.29 -2.56
C LYS A 35 5.28 -17.93 -1.54
N GLU A 36 6.58 -17.73 -1.73
CA GLU A 36 7.61 -18.27 -0.84
C GLU A 36 7.59 -17.67 0.58
N LEU A 37 7.09 -16.43 0.74
CA LEU A 37 7.02 -15.75 2.03
C LEU A 37 5.68 -15.98 2.76
N LEU A 38 4.59 -16.20 2.02
CA LEU A 38 3.23 -16.31 2.55
C LEU A 38 3.04 -17.27 3.73
N PRO A 39 3.69 -18.48 3.75
CA PRO A 39 3.54 -19.41 4.88
C PRO A 39 4.05 -18.86 6.21
N TYR A 40 4.92 -17.85 6.16
CA TYR A 40 5.60 -17.29 7.32
C TYR A 40 5.05 -15.92 7.72
N LEU A 41 3.96 -15.45 7.07
CA LEU A 41 3.37 -14.13 7.31
C LEU A 41 2.01 -14.24 7.97
N ASP A 42 1.79 -13.45 9.02
CA ASP A 42 0.49 -13.27 9.66
C ASP A 42 -0.23 -12.02 9.13
N ARG A 43 0.52 -10.98 8.69
CA ARG A 43 -0.01 -9.76 8.10
C ARG A 43 0.83 -9.27 6.93
N ILE A 44 0.15 -8.64 5.98
CA ILE A 44 0.78 -8.03 4.80
C ILE A 44 0.17 -6.64 4.64
N PHE A 45 0.99 -5.61 4.84
CA PHE A 45 0.64 -4.24 4.50
C PHE A 45 1.13 -3.97 3.08
N ALA A 46 0.19 -3.88 2.15
CA ALA A 46 0.49 -3.77 0.73
C ALA A 46 0.22 -2.33 0.24
N ASP A 47 1.28 -1.63 -0.14
CA ASP A 47 1.15 -0.28 -0.69
C ASP A 47 0.62 -0.32 -2.13
N PHE A 48 -0.59 0.22 -2.35
CA PHE A 48 -1.15 0.48 -3.67
C PHE A 48 -1.39 1.98 -3.82
N LYS A 49 -0.38 2.68 -4.35
CA LYS A 49 -0.31 4.15 -4.31
C LYS A 49 -1.10 4.82 -5.43
N LEU A 50 -1.11 4.24 -6.64
CA LEU A 50 -1.70 4.84 -7.82
C LEU A 50 -2.52 3.82 -8.62
N ALA A 51 -3.78 4.16 -8.91
CA ALA A 51 -4.75 3.31 -9.59
C ALA A 51 -4.38 3.06 -11.06
N THR A 52 -3.92 4.12 -11.76
CA THR A 52 -3.61 4.03 -13.18
C THR A 52 -2.15 3.67 -13.42
N GLU A 53 -1.88 2.93 -14.50
CA GLU A 53 -0.51 2.64 -14.91
C GLU A 53 0.23 3.91 -15.35
N LYS A 54 -0.48 4.82 -16.03
CA LYS A 54 0.09 6.09 -16.49
C LYS A 54 0.67 6.90 -15.34
N ASP A 55 -0.12 7.11 -14.28
CA ASP A 55 0.32 7.91 -13.13
C ASP A 55 1.42 7.19 -12.37
N HIS A 56 1.30 5.85 -12.20
CA HIS A 56 2.33 5.07 -11.54
C HIS A 56 3.67 5.12 -12.29
N MET A 57 3.65 5.01 -13.61
CA MET A 57 4.83 5.16 -14.45
C MET A 57 5.42 6.57 -14.34
N HIS A 58 4.57 7.60 -14.32
CA HIS A 58 5.00 8.98 -14.20
C HIS A 58 5.74 9.26 -12.89
N TYR A 59 5.18 8.83 -11.74
CA TYR A 59 5.77 9.12 -10.42
C TYR A 59 6.82 8.12 -9.94
N THR A 60 6.84 6.89 -10.45
CA THR A 60 7.73 5.83 -9.95
C THR A 60 8.68 5.27 -11.00
N GLY A 61 8.47 5.58 -12.28
CA GLY A 61 9.26 5.08 -13.39
C GLY A 61 8.96 3.63 -13.79
N VAL A 62 7.97 2.96 -13.15
CA VAL A 62 7.63 1.56 -13.44
C VAL A 62 6.12 1.34 -13.53
N SER A 63 5.70 0.30 -14.26
CA SER A 63 4.30 -0.11 -14.35
C SER A 63 3.78 -0.64 -13.00
N ASN A 64 2.50 -0.40 -12.69
CA ASN A 64 1.83 -0.98 -11.52
C ASN A 64 1.22 -2.37 -11.80
N GLN A 65 1.39 -2.92 -12.99
CA GLN A 65 0.76 -4.19 -13.37
C GLN A 65 1.19 -5.33 -12.44
N LYS A 66 2.50 -5.45 -12.17
CA LYS A 66 3.03 -6.47 -11.25
C LYS A 66 2.44 -6.35 -9.84
N ILE A 67 2.22 -5.12 -9.36
CA ILE A 67 1.57 -4.84 -8.08
C ILE A 67 0.12 -5.32 -8.10
N LYS A 68 -0.63 -4.96 -9.14
CA LYS A 68 -2.02 -5.38 -9.35
C LYS A 68 -2.17 -6.89 -9.42
N ASP A 69 -1.29 -7.58 -10.14
CA ASP A 69 -1.32 -9.04 -10.26
C ASP A 69 -1.08 -9.71 -8.90
N ASN A 70 -0.15 -9.20 -8.11
CA ASN A 70 0.13 -9.70 -6.77
C ASN A 70 -1.02 -9.40 -5.79
N ILE A 71 -1.63 -8.21 -5.85
CA ILE A 71 -2.83 -7.88 -5.06
C ILE A 71 -3.97 -8.84 -5.43
N ARG A 72 -4.24 -9.05 -6.71
CA ARG A 72 -5.27 -9.97 -7.17
C ARG A 72 -5.03 -11.38 -6.63
N TYR A 73 -3.81 -11.90 -6.81
CA TYR A 73 -3.44 -13.22 -6.30
C TYR A 73 -3.69 -13.36 -4.80
N LEU A 74 -3.31 -12.36 -4.01
CA LEU A 74 -3.50 -12.38 -2.56
C LEU A 74 -4.97 -12.35 -2.16
N LEU A 75 -5.78 -11.51 -2.83
CA LEU A 75 -7.20 -11.31 -2.48
C LEU A 75 -8.11 -12.43 -3.01
N GLU A 76 -7.73 -13.12 -4.08
CA GLU A 76 -8.46 -14.29 -4.62
C GLU A 76 -8.18 -15.60 -3.87
N THR A 77 -7.19 -15.60 -2.95
CA THR A 77 -6.81 -16.80 -2.17
C THR A 77 -7.24 -16.69 -0.71
N SER A 78 -7.01 -17.75 0.05
CA SER A 78 -7.22 -17.78 1.52
C SER A 78 -6.31 -16.79 2.28
N ASN A 79 -5.35 -16.16 1.60
CA ASN A 79 -4.46 -15.17 2.22
C ASN A 79 -5.11 -13.77 2.34
N ARG A 80 -6.27 -13.53 1.74
CA ARG A 80 -6.96 -12.23 1.74
C ARG A 80 -7.16 -11.65 3.15
N GLU A 81 -7.40 -12.48 4.15
CA GLU A 81 -7.61 -12.06 5.54
C GLU A 81 -6.33 -11.53 6.21
N LYS A 82 -5.16 -11.78 5.62
CA LYS A 82 -3.88 -11.26 6.09
C LYS A 82 -3.55 -9.90 5.50
N VAL A 83 -4.26 -9.47 4.45
CA VAL A 83 -3.89 -8.32 3.62
C VAL A 83 -4.60 -7.05 4.07
N ILE A 84 -3.83 -6.00 4.22
CA ILE A 84 -4.31 -4.63 4.37
C ILE A 84 -3.69 -3.83 3.24
N ILE A 85 -4.51 -3.28 2.35
CA ILE A 85 -4.06 -2.40 1.28
C ILE A 85 -3.90 -0.99 1.85
N ARG A 86 -2.81 -0.31 1.51
CA ARG A 86 -2.49 1.01 2.06
C ARG A 86 -2.19 2.02 0.96
N THR A 87 -2.71 3.24 1.15
CA THR A 87 -2.35 4.36 0.28
C THR A 87 -2.00 5.58 1.12
N PRO A 88 -0.74 6.04 1.09
CA PRO A 88 -0.36 7.31 1.71
C PRO A 88 -0.91 8.48 0.89
N MET A 89 -1.51 9.45 1.57
CA MET A 89 -2.11 10.63 0.95
C MET A 89 -1.04 11.70 0.69
N ILE A 90 -0.43 11.65 -0.48
CA ILE A 90 0.54 12.63 -0.94
C ILE A 90 -0.21 13.69 -1.77
N PRO A 91 -0.13 14.99 -1.40
CA PRO A 91 -0.80 16.06 -2.13
C PRO A 91 -0.54 16.01 -3.63
N GLU A 92 -1.57 16.26 -4.44
CA GLU A 92 -1.53 16.30 -5.90
C GLU A 92 -1.17 14.99 -6.61
N MET A 93 -0.65 13.99 -5.88
CA MET A 93 -0.22 12.70 -6.44
C MET A 93 -1.23 11.59 -6.14
N THR A 94 -1.31 11.18 -4.87
CA THR A 94 -2.18 10.07 -4.46
C THR A 94 -3.48 10.55 -3.81
N ALA A 95 -3.49 11.73 -3.18
CA ALA A 95 -4.63 12.33 -2.51
C ALA A 95 -5.61 13.01 -3.49
N THR A 96 -6.01 12.30 -4.53
CA THR A 96 -6.98 12.78 -5.52
C THR A 96 -8.21 11.87 -5.56
N LYS A 97 -9.38 12.47 -5.83
CA LYS A 97 -10.65 11.74 -5.92
C LYS A 97 -10.57 10.59 -6.92
N ASP A 98 -10.02 10.86 -8.09
CA ASP A 98 -9.93 9.87 -9.17
C ASP A 98 -9.02 8.69 -8.79
N ASN A 99 -7.90 8.97 -8.12
CA ASN A 99 -6.99 7.93 -7.66
C ASN A 99 -7.64 7.05 -6.59
N ILE A 100 -8.18 7.66 -5.53
CA ILE A 100 -8.80 6.93 -4.40
C ILE A 100 -9.99 6.09 -4.89
N LYS A 101 -10.87 6.68 -5.72
CA LYS A 101 -11.99 5.93 -6.33
C LYS A 101 -11.51 4.83 -7.27
N GLY A 102 -10.45 5.09 -8.04
CA GLY A 102 -9.86 4.10 -8.94
C GLY A 102 -9.31 2.90 -8.20
N ILE A 103 -8.57 3.13 -7.11
CA ILE A 103 -8.07 2.08 -6.22
C ILE A 103 -9.25 1.29 -5.63
N ALA A 104 -10.22 1.99 -5.04
CA ALA A 104 -11.38 1.37 -4.41
C ALA A 104 -12.18 0.51 -5.39
N LYS A 105 -12.45 1.00 -6.61
CA LYS A 105 -13.12 0.23 -7.67
C LYS A 105 -12.33 -1.02 -8.06
N TYR A 106 -11.01 -0.91 -8.21
CA TYR A 106 -10.17 -2.06 -8.54
C TYR A 106 -10.24 -3.13 -7.46
N LEU A 107 -10.11 -2.73 -6.20
CA LEU A 107 -10.16 -3.65 -5.05
C LEU A 107 -11.55 -4.27 -4.88
N ASN A 108 -12.61 -3.48 -4.98
CA ASN A 108 -14.00 -3.95 -4.91
C ASN A 108 -14.30 -5.00 -5.98
N GLY A 109 -13.75 -4.84 -7.18
CA GLY A 109 -13.89 -5.81 -8.28
C GLY A 109 -13.21 -7.15 -8.03
N ILE A 110 -12.39 -7.27 -6.97
CA ILE A 110 -11.72 -8.52 -6.57
C ILE A 110 -12.33 -9.03 -5.26
N TYR A 111 -12.35 -8.21 -4.22
CA TYR A 111 -12.85 -8.57 -2.89
C TYR A 111 -13.32 -7.32 -2.14
N GLN A 112 -14.63 -7.09 -2.07
CA GLN A 112 -15.24 -5.88 -1.51
C GLN A 112 -14.96 -5.65 -0.01
N TYR A 113 -14.65 -6.71 0.75
CA TYR A 113 -14.40 -6.64 2.20
C TYR A 113 -12.93 -6.47 2.56
N VAL A 114 -12.06 -6.23 1.58
CA VAL A 114 -10.63 -5.99 1.85
C VAL A 114 -10.46 -4.78 2.77
N SER A 115 -9.56 -4.90 3.74
CA SER A 115 -9.18 -3.75 4.56
C SER A 115 -8.36 -2.77 3.73
N TYR A 116 -8.88 -1.55 3.58
CA TYR A 116 -8.20 -0.46 2.88
C TYR A 116 -7.87 0.66 3.85
N GLU A 117 -6.60 0.91 4.08
CA GLU A 117 -6.09 1.91 4.99
C GLU A 117 -5.59 3.13 4.22
N ILE A 118 -6.17 4.28 4.51
CA ILE A 118 -5.79 5.59 3.98
C ILE A 118 -4.92 6.26 5.03
N LEU A 119 -3.61 6.37 4.72
CA LEU A 119 -2.64 6.97 5.62
C LEU A 119 -2.55 8.47 5.38
N ASN A 120 -2.49 9.25 6.45
CA ASN A 120 -2.27 10.69 6.34
C ASN A 120 -0.89 10.98 5.74
N TYR A 121 -0.71 12.19 5.22
CA TYR A 121 0.59 12.66 4.78
C TYR A 121 1.57 12.70 5.95
N ASN A 122 2.80 12.23 5.71
CA ASN A 122 3.84 12.26 6.75
C ASN A 122 4.86 13.38 6.47
N PRO A 123 4.81 14.53 7.18
CA PRO A 123 5.72 15.65 6.99
C PRO A 123 7.19 15.31 7.25
N LEU A 124 7.46 14.25 8.02
CA LEU A 124 8.83 13.79 8.27
C LEU A 124 9.49 13.15 7.03
N ALA A 125 8.74 12.97 5.94
CA ALA A 125 9.28 12.47 4.67
C ALA A 125 10.42 13.35 4.15
N GLU A 126 10.33 14.68 4.28
CA GLU A 126 11.37 15.64 3.86
C GLU A 126 12.73 15.29 4.46
N ALA A 127 12.78 15.02 5.78
CA ALA A 127 14.02 14.69 6.46
C ALA A 127 14.73 13.44 5.88
N LYS A 128 13.98 12.50 5.28
CA LYS A 128 14.56 11.31 4.64
C LYS A 128 15.24 11.63 3.32
N TYR A 129 14.79 12.65 2.60
CA TYR A 129 15.39 13.07 1.32
C TYR A 129 16.79 13.63 1.54
N HIS A 130 17.04 14.32 2.67
CA HIS A 130 18.38 14.80 3.03
C HIS A 130 19.39 13.65 3.28
N LEU A 131 18.90 12.42 3.52
CA LEU A 131 19.75 11.26 3.77
C LEU A 131 20.08 10.44 2.50
N ILE A 132 19.45 10.71 1.37
CA ILE A 132 19.52 9.87 0.15
C ILE A 132 19.92 10.63 -1.11
N ASP A 133 20.51 11.79 -1.00
CA ASP A 133 20.97 12.64 -2.13
C ASP A 133 19.92 12.79 -3.25
N ARG A 134 18.69 13.11 -2.85
CA ARG A 134 17.56 13.39 -3.73
C ARG A 134 16.89 14.69 -3.34
N GLU A 135 16.44 15.45 -4.34
CA GLU A 135 15.64 16.64 -4.13
C GLU A 135 14.24 16.28 -3.63
N TYR A 136 13.76 17.03 -2.65
CA TYR A 136 12.39 16.93 -2.19
C TYR A 136 11.45 17.58 -3.20
N CYS A 137 10.35 16.94 -3.52
CA CYS A 137 9.49 17.36 -4.63
C CYS A 137 8.56 18.55 -4.34
N PHE A 138 8.47 18.98 -3.08
CA PHE A 138 7.65 20.14 -2.70
C PHE A 138 8.55 21.32 -2.31
N GLU A 139 8.19 22.54 -2.75
CA GLU A 139 8.87 23.78 -2.34
C GLU A 139 8.68 24.06 -0.84
N GLU A 140 7.45 23.86 -0.35
CA GLU A 140 7.10 23.91 1.07
C GLU A 140 6.61 22.54 1.50
N ASN A 141 7.08 22.05 2.66
CA ASN A 141 6.67 20.77 3.19
C ASN A 141 5.17 20.76 3.52
N PRO A 142 4.35 19.94 2.86
CA PRO A 142 2.92 19.90 3.10
C PRO A 142 2.60 19.54 4.56
N LYS A 143 1.46 20.04 5.04
CA LYS A 143 0.96 19.71 6.38
C LYS A 143 0.14 18.43 6.34
N LEU A 144 -0.05 17.82 7.53
CA LEU A 144 -1.04 16.78 7.73
C LEU A 144 -2.43 17.24 7.26
N TYR A 145 -3.16 16.35 6.62
CA TYR A 145 -4.58 16.57 6.33
C TYR A 145 -5.39 16.60 7.63
N THR A 146 -6.42 17.45 7.65
CA THR A 146 -7.35 17.54 8.78
C THR A 146 -8.23 16.29 8.85
N LYS A 147 -8.91 16.11 9.98
CA LYS A 147 -9.89 14.99 10.14
C LYS A 147 -11.01 15.04 9.11
N GLU A 148 -11.46 16.25 8.76
CA GLU A 148 -12.51 16.48 7.75
C GLU A 148 -12.03 16.04 6.36
N GLN A 149 -10.80 16.40 5.98
CA GLN A 149 -10.19 15.99 4.71
C GLN A 149 -9.97 14.47 4.66
N MET A 150 -9.49 13.86 5.74
CA MET A 150 -9.35 12.41 5.82
C MET A 150 -10.71 11.70 5.71
N GLN A 151 -11.75 12.28 6.30
CA GLN A 151 -13.12 11.76 6.15
C GLN A 151 -13.62 11.91 4.70
N GLU A 152 -13.27 12.97 4.00
CA GLU A 152 -13.58 13.14 2.58
C GLU A 152 -12.91 12.05 1.73
N PHE A 153 -11.63 11.75 1.97
CA PHE A 153 -10.92 10.65 1.30
C PHE A 153 -11.60 9.31 1.53
N LYS A 154 -12.03 9.05 2.77
CA LYS A 154 -12.82 7.86 3.09
C LYS A 154 -14.13 7.81 2.27
N ASN A 155 -14.84 8.93 2.16
CA ASN A 155 -16.09 9.00 1.39
C ASN A 155 -15.83 8.69 -0.10
N TRP A 156 -14.72 9.15 -0.69
CA TRP A 156 -14.35 8.81 -2.07
C TRP A 156 -14.06 7.31 -2.25
N ALA A 157 -13.48 6.66 -1.26
CA ALA A 157 -13.27 5.21 -1.30
C ALA A 157 -14.60 4.45 -1.18
N VAL A 158 -15.54 4.91 -0.33
CA VAL A 158 -16.91 4.37 -0.26
C VAL A 158 -17.64 4.55 -1.59
N GLU A 159 -17.51 5.71 -2.25
CA GLU A 159 -18.05 5.92 -3.60
C GLU A 159 -17.45 4.95 -4.64
N GLY A 160 -16.25 4.43 -4.39
CA GLY A 160 -15.59 3.39 -5.18
C GLY A 160 -16.08 1.97 -4.91
N GLY A 161 -16.93 1.78 -3.88
CA GLY A 161 -17.60 0.52 -3.55
C GLY A 161 -16.98 -0.28 -2.40
N LEU A 162 -15.98 0.25 -1.68
CA LEU A 162 -15.40 -0.43 -0.52
C LEU A 162 -16.17 -0.09 0.76
N GLU A 163 -16.24 -1.08 1.67
CA GLU A 163 -16.93 -0.95 2.96
C GLU A 163 -15.94 -0.86 4.14
N ASN A 164 -14.86 -1.63 4.11
CA ASN A 164 -13.90 -1.73 5.21
C ASN A 164 -12.73 -0.75 5.04
N ILE A 165 -12.96 0.52 5.38
CA ILE A 165 -11.99 1.60 5.19
C ILE A 165 -11.53 2.14 6.54
N ILE A 166 -10.22 2.09 6.75
CA ILE A 166 -9.53 2.62 7.92
C ILE A 166 -8.88 3.95 7.51
N ILE A 167 -9.02 4.97 8.34
CA ILE A 167 -8.30 6.25 8.20
C ILE A 167 -7.45 6.48 9.43
N GLU A 168 -6.24 6.97 9.21
CA GLU A 168 -5.37 7.41 10.28
C GLU A 168 -5.95 8.68 10.92
N SER A 169 -6.06 8.67 12.25
CA SER A 169 -6.69 9.75 13.05
C SER A 169 -5.66 10.81 13.51
#